data_0d56b422c20ab9655e62c968b7c324d2
#
_entry.id   0d56b422c20ab9655e62c968b7c324d2
#
_cell.length_a   1.000
_cell.length_b   1.000
_cell.length_c   1.000
_cell.angle_alpha   90.00
_cell.angle_beta   90.00
_cell.angle_gamma   90.00
#
_symmetry.space_group_name_H-M   'P 1'
#
loop_
_entity.id
_entity.type
_entity.pdbx_description
1 polymer ?
#
loop_
_entity_poly.entity_id
_entity_poly.type
_entity_poly.pdbx_seq_one_letter_code
_entity_poly.pdbx_strand_id
1 'polypeptide(L)'
;MGSIKEYFSSLGKGISSLVKGLEVTGKEFVTPKITERYPEDRETRHVPQRFRAVLQFKYDQEGNHRCIACGTCERNCPNGTLTVETKMVDTWDGKKKKKLDRYIYDLGSCTFCQLCVTTCPTDAIEFSNDFEQAVFTREKLVKQLNYLPEKPEPKPTPEQIAKMEAERQAKIEAAKAAAAAKKAAAAGA
;
A
#
# COMPACT_ATOMS: atom_id res chain seq x y z
N MET A 1 -30.18 49.69 44.89
CA MET A 1 -30.22 48.63 45.94
C MET A 1 -30.96 47.43 45.37
N GLY A 2 -30.27 46.35 45.11
CA GLY A 2 -30.88 45.13 44.62
C GLY A 2 -31.87 44.56 45.63
N SER A 3 -33.05 44.13 45.17
CA SER A 3 -34.08 43.55 46.03
C SER A 3 -33.57 42.26 46.68
N ILE A 4 -33.93 41.99 47.93
CA ILE A 4 -33.62 40.76 48.65
C ILE A 4 -33.98 39.54 47.83
N LYS A 5 -35.04 39.63 47.02
CA LYS A 5 -35.42 38.56 46.05
C LYS A 5 -34.38 38.32 44.97
N GLU A 6 -33.73 39.34 44.44
CA GLU A 6 -32.69 39.20 43.43
C GLU A 6 -31.43 38.52 44.00
N TYR A 7 -31.10 38.84 45.26
CA TYR A 7 -30.00 38.19 45.96
C TYR A 7 -30.24 36.68 46.10
N PHE A 8 -31.39 36.26 46.65
CA PHE A 8 -31.69 34.85 46.82
C PHE A 8 -31.86 34.11 45.47
N SER A 9 -32.40 34.80 44.45
CA SER A 9 -32.47 34.22 43.09
C SER A 9 -31.08 34.00 42.50
N SER A 10 -30.16 34.93 42.64
CA SER A 10 -28.77 34.79 42.15
C SER A 10 -28.00 33.72 42.92
N LEU A 11 -28.18 33.62 44.23
CA LEU A 11 -27.62 32.59 45.05
C LEU A 11 -28.12 31.20 44.65
N GLY A 12 -29.44 31.05 44.44
CA GLY A 12 -30.04 29.78 43.94
C GLY A 12 -29.50 29.38 42.57
N LYS A 13 -29.30 30.32 41.64
CA LYS A 13 -28.67 30.06 40.35
C LYS A 13 -27.23 29.62 40.49
N GLY A 14 -26.45 30.25 41.38
CA GLY A 14 -25.08 29.91 41.69
C GLY A 14 -24.96 28.48 42.23
N ILE A 15 -25.77 28.12 43.22
CA ILE A 15 -25.81 26.78 43.80
C ILE A 15 -26.19 25.73 42.72
N SER A 16 -27.23 26.03 41.92
CA SER A 16 -27.67 25.12 40.84
C SER A 16 -26.54 24.92 39.79
N SER A 17 -25.78 25.94 39.46
CA SER A 17 -24.64 25.84 38.54
C SER A 17 -23.52 24.97 39.12
N LEU A 18 -23.21 25.12 40.42
CA LEU A 18 -22.22 24.29 41.10
C LEU A 18 -22.63 22.81 41.13
N VAL A 19 -23.90 22.53 41.46
CA VAL A 19 -24.42 21.16 41.50
C VAL A 19 -24.33 20.52 40.13
N LYS A 20 -24.70 21.24 39.05
CA LYS A 20 -24.55 20.76 37.67
C LYS A 20 -23.08 20.48 37.28
N GLY A 21 -22.17 21.36 37.69
CA GLY A 21 -20.73 21.15 37.49
C GLY A 21 -20.22 19.88 38.20
N LEU A 22 -20.65 19.69 39.47
CA LEU A 22 -20.30 18.50 40.25
C LEU A 22 -20.90 17.22 39.66
N GLU A 23 -22.11 17.28 39.11
CA GLU A 23 -22.75 16.15 38.43
C GLU A 23 -21.92 15.72 37.22
N VAL A 24 -21.48 16.64 36.37
CA VAL A 24 -20.65 16.34 35.20
C VAL A 24 -19.32 15.70 35.60
N THR A 25 -18.61 16.30 36.55
CA THR A 25 -17.34 15.75 37.04
C THR A 25 -17.50 14.41 37.73
N GLY A 26 -18.56 14.23 38.51
CA GLY A 26 -18.89 12.96 39.15
C GLY A 26 -19.17 11.86 38.13
N LYS A 27 -19.89 12.19 37.08
CA LYS A 27 -20.15 11.26 35.96
C LYS A 27 -18.84 10.84 35.28
N GLU A 28 -17.96 11.79 34.95
CA GLU A 28 -16.66 11.50 34.33
C GLU A 28 -15.74 10.68 35.26
N PHE A 29 -15.86 10.87 36.57
CA PHE A 29 -15.08 10.10 37.53
C PHE A 29 -15.45 8.60 37.53
N VAL A 30 -16.72 8.26 37.30
CA VAL A 30 -17.23 6.87 37.29
C VAL A 30 -17.14 6.25 35.89
N THR A 31 -17.08 7.08 34.82
CA THR A 31 -17.00 6.59 33.46
C THR A 31 -15.67 5.88 33.18
N PRO A 32 -15.67 4.69 32.56
CA PRO A 32 -14.44 3.99 32.24
C PRO A 32 -13.58 4.83 31.30
N LYS A 33 -12.29 4.91 31.61
CA LYS A 33 -11.33 5.69 30.84
C LYS A 33 -11.10 5.06 29.48
N ILE A 34 -11.15 5.87 28.42
CA ILE A 34 -10.87 5.48 27.04
C ILE A 34 -9.42 5.75 26.61
N THR A 35 -8.60 6.23 27.54
CA THR A 35 -7.19 6.54 27.29
C THR A 35 -6.39 5.27 27.10
N GLU A 36 -5.72 5.16 25.97
CA GLU A 36 -4.77 4.07 25.69
C GLU A 36 -3.43 4.37 26.36
N ARG A 37 -2.83 3.37 27.01
CA ARG A 37 -1.53 3.47 27.68
C ARG A 37 -0.47 2.82 26.78
N TYR A 38 0.09 3.59 25.89
CA TYR A 38 1.23 3.14 25.11
C TYR A 38 2.53 3.36 25.93
N PRO A 39 3.46 2.37 26.01
CA PRO A 39 3.52 1.12 25.24
C PRO A 39 2.86 -0.12 25.89
N GLU A 40 2.24 0.00 27.06
CA GLU A 40 1.70 -1.15 27.82
C GLU A 40 0.59 -1.87 27.04
N ASP A 41 -0.26 -1.13 26.33
CA ASP A 41 -1.38 -1.67 25.55
C ASP A 41 -1.02 -2.03 24.11
N ARG A 42 0.27 -2.20 23.77
CA ARG A 42 0.74 -2.45 22.41
C ARG A 42 0.06 -3.66 21.75
N GLU A 43 -0.09 -4.76 22.49
CA GLU A 43 -0.63 -6.02 21.97
C GLU A 43 -2.15 -6.00 21.81
N THR A 44 -2.86 -5.24 22.64
CA THR A 44 -4.33 -5.16 22.65
C THR A 44 -4.87 -4.03 21.76
N ARG A 45 -3.99 -3.17 21.28
CA ARG A 45 -4.35 -1.99 20.50
C ARG A 45 -4.97 -2.35 19.16
N HIS A 46 -6.18 -1.86 18.92
CA HIS A 46 -6.83 -2.01 17.62
C HIS A 46 -6.42 -0.89 16.66
N VAL A 47 -5.68 -1.24 15.63
CA VAL A 47 -5.32 -0.32 14.55
C VAL A 47 -6.38 -0.38 13.45
N PRO A 48 -7.04 0.75 13.09
CA PRO A 48 -8.03 0.77 12.02
C PRO A 48 -7.44 0.36 10.67
N GLN A 49 -8.20 -0.33 9.82
CA GLN A 49 -7.76 -0.76 8.48
C GLN A 49 -7.30 0.39 7.57
N ARG A 50 -7.81 1.61 7.81
CA ARG A 50 -7.41 2.80 7.05
C ARG A 50 -6.08 3.40 7.51
N PHE A 51 -5.46 2.85 8.56
CA PHE A 51 -4.17 3.34 9.06
C PHE A 51 -3.06 3.04 8.03
N ARG A 52 -2.12 3.97 7.89
CA ARG A 52 -1.05 3.90 6.90
C ARG A 52 0.27 4.19 7.60
N ALA A 53 1.06 3.16 7.84
CA ALA A 53 2.38 3.30 8.44
C ALA A 53 3.47 3.14 7.39
N VAL A 54 4.03 1.96 7.21
CA VAL A 54 5.13 1.72 6.29
C VAL A 54 4.63 1.01 5.04
N LEU A 55 5.12 1.45 3.88
CA LEU A 55 4.87 0.76 2.62
C LEU A 55 5.60 -0.59 2.62
N GLN A 56 4.93 -1.64 2.20
CA GLN A 56 5.49 -2.99 2.08
C GLN A 56 4.99 -3.69 0.82
N PHE A 57 5.74 -4.70 0.39
CA PHE A 57 5.28 -5.61 -0.66
C PHE A 57 4.33 -6.65 -0.11
N LYS A 58 3.32 -6.98 -0.91
CA LYS A 58 2.50 -8.17 -0.72
C LYS A 58 3.25 -9.37 -1.28
N TYR A 59 3.58 -10.31 -0.40
CA TYR A 59 4.21 -11.56 -0.76
C TYR A 59 3.19 -12.69 -0.77
N ASP A 60 3.25 -13.54 -1.78
CA ASP A 60 2.45 -14.77 -1.83
C ASP A 60 3.00 -15.82 -0.84
N GLN A 61 2.27 -16.90 -0.62
CA GLN A 61 2.70 -18.01 0.26
C GLN A 61 4.05 -18.60 -0.14
N GLU A 62 4.41 -18.46 -1.41
CA GLU A 62 5.69 -18.90 -1.96
C GLU A 62 6.83 -17.88 -1.77
N GLY A 63 6.52 -16.68 -1.24
CA GLY A 63 7.47 -15.60 -1.04
C GLY A 63 7.77 -14.78 -2.29
N ASN A 64 6.93 -14.83 -3.32
CA ASN A 64 7.08 -14.01 -4.52
C ASN A 64 6.25 -12.73 -4.39
N HIS A 65 6.78 -11.62 -4.88
CA HIS A 65 6.06 -10.36 -5.00
C HIS A 65 5.37 -10.25 -6.37
N ARG A 66 4.26 -9.51 -6.43
CA ARG A 66 3.48 -9.31 -7.68
C ARG A 66 3.96 -8.15 -8.53
N CYS A 67 5.03 -7.47 -8.16
CA CYS A 67 5.52 -6.29 -8.86
C CYS A 67 6.12 -6.65 -10.21
N ILE A 68 5.61 -5.98 -11.27
CA ILE A 68 6.10 -6.13 -12.66
C ILE A 68 7.11 -5.04 -13.06
N ALA A 69 7.58 -4.26 -12.11
CA ALA A 69 8.55 -3.18 -12.34
C ALA A 69 8.12 -2.13 -13.40
N CYS A 70 6.84 -1.78 -13.44
CA CYS A 70 6.29 -0.82 -14.41
C CYS A 70 6.66 0.65 -14.13
N GLY A 71 7.10 0.99 -12.91
CA GLY A 71 7.48 2.36 -12.50
C GLY A 71 6.31 3.34 -12.34
N THR A 72 5.05 2.88 -12.38
CA THR A 72 3.88 3.76 -12.24
C THR A 72 3.82 4.41 -10.85
N CYS A 73 4.14 3.65 -9.79
CA CYS A 73 4.19 4.15 -8.42
C CYS A 73 5.23 5.26 -8.22
N GLU A 74 6.40 5.14 -8.87
CA GLU A 74 7.46 6.15 -8.85
C GLU A 74 7.02 7.45 -9.53
N ARG A 75 6.44 7.36 -10.75
CA ARG A 75 5.96 8.53 -11.49
C ARG A 75 4.81 9.27 -10.82
N ASN A 76 3.95 8.55 -10.11
CA ASN A 76 2.78 9.12 -9.42
C ASN A 76 3.10 9.60 -7.98
N CYS A 77 4.32 9.42 -7.51
CA CYS A 77 4.72 9.88 -6.19
C CYS A 77 4.97 11.39 -6.18
N PRO A 78 4.18 12.20 -5.46
CA PRO A 78 4.34 13.66 -5.47
C PRO A 78 5.67 14.12 -4.86
N ASN A 79 6.22 13.33 -3.93
CA ASN A 79 7.46 13.68 -3.22
C ASN A 79 8.69 12.92 -3.76
N GLY A 80 8.54 12.08 -4.80
CA GLY A 80 9.66 11.31 -5.34
C GLY A 80 10.31 10.35 -4.32
N THR A 81 9.53 9.79 -3.39
CA THR A 81 10.04 8.92 -2.31
C THR A 81 10.29 7.49 -2.73
N LEU A 82 9.93 7.15 -3.96
CA LEU A 82 10.03 5.81 -4.52
C LEU A 82 11.00 5.81 -5.70
N THR A 83 11.92 4.84 -5.70
CA THR A 83 12.81 4.59 -6.83
C THR A 83 12.74 3.13 -7.23
N VAL A 84 12.45 2.87 -8.50
CA VAL A 84 12.25 1.52 -9.06
C VAL A 84 13.37 1.21 -10.04
N GLU A 85 14.40 0.53 -9.56
CA GLU A 85 15.49 0.03 -10.41
C GLU A 85 15.09 -1.28 -11.06
N THR A 86 15.37 -1.41 -12.34
CA THR A 86 14.93 -2.56 -13.13
C THR A 86 16.11 -3.20 -13.88
N LYS A 87 16.10 -4.53 -13.97
CA LYS A 87 17.05 -5.31 -14.76
C LYS A 87 16.37 -6.04 -15.89
N MET A 88 17.09 -6.22 -16.98
CA MET A 88 16.66 -7.07 -18.09
C MET A 88 17.16 -8.50 -17.83
N VAL A 89 16.26 -9.44 -17.78
CA VAL A 89 16.56 -10.86 -17.59
C VAL A 89 16.18 -11.61 -18.86
N ASP A 90 17.11 -12.45 -19.34
CA ASP A 90 16.83 -13.30 -20.47
C ASP A 90 15.90 -14.45 -20.00
N THR A 91 14.73 -14.53 -20.62
CA THR A 91 13.77 -15.61 -20.37
C THR A 91 14.19 -16.83 -21.21
N TRP A 92 13.84 -18.03 -20.76
CA TRP A 92 14.10 -19.28 -21.48
C TRP A 92 13.63 -19.24 -22.96
N ASP A 93 12.65 -18.39 -23.29
CA ASP A 93 12.11 -18.16 -24.65
C ASP A 93 13.00 -17.22 -25.50
N GLY A 94 14.19 -16.88 -25.04
CA GLY A 94 15.12 -15.99 -25.73
C GLY A 94 14.65 -14.52 -25.80
N LYS A 95 13.59 -14.17 -25.09
CA LYS A 95 13.09 -12.80 -24.99
C LYS A 95 13.63 -12.14 -23.72
N LYS A 96 13.98 -10.87 -23.82
CA LYS A 96 14.36 -10.05 -22.68
C LYS A 96 13.11 -9.56 -21.95
N LYS A 97 13.00 -9.92 -20.66
CA LYS A 97 11.90 -9.47 -19.80
C LYS A 97 12.44 -8.50 -18.74
N LYS A 98 11.72 -7.40 -18.54
CA LYS A 98 12.03 -6.42 -17.52
C LYS A 98 11.57 -6.96 -16.17
N LYS A 99 12.48 -7.05 -15.20
CA LYS A 99 12.20 -7.46 -13.82
C LYS A 99 12.67 -6.39 -12.84
N LEU A 100 12.11 -6.41 -11.64
CA LEU A 100 12.51 -5.56 -10.54
C LEU A 100 13.92 -5.95 -10.08
N ASP A 101 14.81 -4.97 -9.93
CA ASP A 101 16.11 -5.16 -9.30
C ASP A 101 16.08 -4.65 -7.86
N ARG A 102 15.83 -3.35 -7.68
CA ARG A 102 15.68 -2.75 -6.36
C ARG A 102 14.46 -1.86 -6.32
N TYR A 103 13.78 -1.90 -5.19
CA TYR A 103 12.69 -0.99 -4.86
C TYR A 103 13.05 -0.21 -3.61
N ILE A 104 13.45 1.03 -3.80
CA ILE A 104 13.92 1.90 -2.72
C ILE A 104 12.77 2.81 -2.30
N TYR A 105 12.55 2.91 -1.00
CA TYR A 105 11.50 3.70 -0.39
C TYR A 105 12.06 4.59 0.71
N ASP A 106 11.93 5.91 0.57
CA ASP A 106 12.26 6.89 1.60
C ASP A 106 11.04 7.17 2.48
N LEU A 107 10.96 6.50 3.63
CA LEU A 107 9.91 6.70 4.62
C LEU A 107 9.93 8.13 5.19
N GLY A 108 11.11 8.72 5.33
CA GLY A 108 11.27 10.04 5.94
C GLY A 108 10.68 11.20 5.14
N SER A 109 10.45 11.02 3.84
CA SER A 109 9.86 12.02 2.95
C SER A 109 8.44 11.63 2.48
N CYS A 110 7.94 10.46 2.89
CA CYS A 110 6.64 9.97 2.45
C CYS A 110 5.48 10.71 3.15
N THR A 111 4.48 11.14 2.38
CA THR A 111 3.26 11.79 2.89
C THR A 111 2.10 10.83 3.12
N PHE A 112 2.31 9.52 2.97
CA PHE A 112 1.29 8.48 3.17
C PHE A 112 -0.02 8.71 2.38
N CYS A 113 0.09 9.34 1.21
CA CYS A 113 -1.06 9.72 0.37
C CYS A 113 -1.78 8.54 -0.29
N GLN A 114 -1.15 7.35 -0.33
CA GLN A 114 -1.66 6.11 -0.92
C GLN A 114 -1.74 6.09 -2.45
N LEU A 115 -1.32 7.13 -3.16
CA LEU A 115 -1.37 7.15 -4.64
C LEU A 115 -0.61 5.97 -5.26
N CYS A 116 0.57 5.62 -4.73
CA CYS A 116 1.35 4.49 -5.22
C CYS A 116 0.60 3.15 -5.12
N VAL A 117 -0.19 2.94 -4.05
CA VAL A 117 -0.99 1.73 -3.84
C VAL A 117 -2.19 1.69 -4.79
N THR A 118 -2.95 2.79 -4.87
CA THR A 118 -4.17 2.85 -5.70
C THR A 118 -3.89 2.80 -7.20
N THR A 119 -2.72 3.27 -7.64
CA THR A 119 -2.32 3.25 -9.04
C THR A 119 -1.54 2.01 -9.45
N CYS A 120 -1.26 1.09 -8.52
CA CYS A 120 -0.54 -0.14 -8.81
C CYS A 120 -1.42 -1.12 -9.60
N PRO A 121 -1.07 -1.48 -10.85
CA PRO A 121 -1.92 -2.35 -11.68
C PRO A 121 -1.98 -3.79 -11.20
N THR A 122 -1.00 -4.22 -10.40
CA THR A 122 -0.89 -5.60 -9.90
C THR A 122 -1.19 -5.72 -8.41
N ASP A 123 -1.58 -4.62 -7.75
CA ASP A 123 -1.81 -4.57 -6.29
C ASP A 123 -0.66 -5.20 -5.49
N ALA A 124 0.57 -4.87 -5.89
CA ALA A 124 1.79 -5.47 -5.35
C ALA A 124 2.26 -4.86 -4.03
N ILE A 125 1.77 -3.68 -3.67
CA ILE A 125 2.20 -2.90 -2.51
C ILE A 125 1.02 -2.50 -1.65
N GLU A 126 1.26 -2.40 -0.34
CA GLU A 126 0.27 -1.96 0.64
C GLU A 126 0.94 -1.19 1.78
N PHE A 127 0.14 -0.49 2.59
CA PHE A 127 0.61 0.08 3.84
C PHE A 127 0.39 -0.91 4.98
N SER A 128 1.45 -1.14 5.77
CA SER A 128 1.39 -1.94 6.99
C SER A 128 0.81 -1.13 8.15
N ASN A 129 0.57 -1.80 9.27
CA ASN A 129 0.20 -1.19 10.54
C ASN A 129 1.41 -0.94 11.46
N ASP A 130 2.63 -1.22 10.99
CA ASP A 130 3.86 -1.02 11.75
C ASP A 130 4.26 0.45 11.76
N PHE A 131 3.93 1.15 12.85
CA PHE A 131 4.20 2.58 13.05
C PHE A 131 5.46 2.85 13.86
N GLU A 132 6.12 1.83 14.42
CA GLU A 132 7.30 2.00 15.26
C GLU A 132 8.57 2.13 14.43
N GLN A 133 8.75 3.27 13.79
CA GLN A 133 9.83 3.52 12.86
C GLN A 133 10.84 4.57 13.36
N ALA A 134 10.98 4.74 14.68
CA ALA A 134 11.96 5.64 15.25
C ALA A 134 13.39 5.12 15.03
N VAL A 135 14.23 5.95 14.44
CA VAL A 135 15.63 5.62 14.14
C VAL A 135 16.54 6.80 14.45
N PHE A 136 17.82 6.56 14.76
CA PHE A 136 18.79 7.60 15.11
C PHE A 136 19.23 8.44 13.90
N THR A 137 19.31 7.85 12.72
CA THR A 137 19.79 8.52 11.51
C THR A 137 18.77 8.43 10.41
N ARG A 138 18.62 9.52 9.63
CA ARG A 138 17.67 9.58 8.51
C ARG A 138 17.92 8.49 7.46
N GLU A 139 19.16 8.11 7.24
CA GLU A 139 19.53 7.09 6.25
C GLU A 139 18.81 5.75 6.48
N LYS A 140 18.59 5.40 7.76
CA LYS A 140 17.84 4.18 8.12
C LYS A 140 16.35 4.21 7.76
N LEU A 141 15.80 5.38 7.41
CA LEU A 141 14.44 5.51 6.89
C LEU A 141 14.35 5.19 5.41
N VAL A 142 15.48 5.15 4.70
CA VAL A 142 15.54 4.67 3.32
C VAL A 142 15.63 3.15 3.34
N LYS A 143 14.54 2.50 2.90
CA LYS A 143 14.39 1.04 2.97
C LYS A 143 14.34 0.44 1.57
N GLN A 144 14.97 -0.72 1.42
CA GLN A 144 14.77 -1.56 0.25
C GLN A 144 13.61 -2.53 0.56
N LEU A 145 12.50 -2.40 -0.17
CA LEU A 145 11.29 -3.18 0.11
C LEU A 145 11.34 -4.61 -0.44
N ASN A 146 12.06 -4.84 -1.54
CA ASN A 146 12.25 -6.17 -2.13
C ASN A 146 13.43 -6.90 -1.46
N TYR A 147 13.30 -7.19 -0.17
CA TYR A 147 14.34 -7.85 0.62
C TYR A 147 14.40 -9.38 0.41
N LEU A 148 13.33 -9.98 -0.09
CA LEU A 148 13.31 -11.40 -0.43
C LEU A 148 13.83 -11.57 -1.86
N PRO A 149 14.80 -12.49 -2.10
CA PRO A 149 15.26 -12.77 -3.43
C PRO A 149 14.14 -13.38 -4.27
N GLU A 150 13.99 -12.88 -5.49
CA GLU A 150 13.04 -13.41 -6.45
C GLU A 150 13.44 -14.85 -6.80
N LYS A 151 12.53 -15.81 -6.62
CA LYS A 151 12.78 -17.19 -7.00
C LYS A 151 12.96 -17.26 -8.53
N PRO A 152 13.93 -18.05 -9.02
CA PRO A 152 14.08 -18.25 -10.45
C PRO A 152 12.78 -18.87 -11.01
N GLU A 153 12.33 -18.37 -12.16
CA GLU A 153 11.17 -18.95 -12.84
C GLU A 153 11.42 -20.46 -13.06
N PRO A 154 10.46 -21.32 -12.73
CA PRO A 154 10.60 -22.75 -12.97
C PRO A 154 10.84 -22.95 -14.46
N LYS A 155 11.90 -23.68 -14.81
CA LYS A 155 12.15 -24.02 -16.19
C LYS A 155 10.98 -24.86 -16.70
N PRO A 156 10.31 -24.48 -17.78
CA PRO A 156 9.19 -25.23 -18.29
C PRO A 156 9.65 -26.63 -18.66
N THR A 157 8.82 -27.60 -18.39
CA THR A 157 9.08 -29.01 -18.80
C THR A 157 9.14 -29.12 -20.32
N PRO A 158 9.90 -30.07 -20.87
CA PRO A 158 10.02 -30.22 -22.33
C PRO A 158 8.67 -30.35 -23.04
N GLU A 159 7.67 -30.94 -22.37
CA GLU A 159 6.30 -31.05 -22.90
C GLU A 159 5.59 -29.67 -22.98
N GLN A 160 5.83 -28.80 -22.02
CA GLN A 160 5.28 -27.43 -22.03
C GLN A 160 5.93 -26.60 -23.13
N ILE A 161 7.25 -26.79 -23.36
CA ILE A 161 7.97 -26.12 -24.44
C ILE A 161 7.38 -26.54 -25.78
N ALA A 162 7.20 -27.84 -26.02
CA ALA A 162 6.62 -28.36 -27.25
C ALA A 162 5.20 -27.81 -27.51
N LYS A 163 4.34 -27.75 -26.49
CA LYS A 163 2.99 -27.14 -26.61
C LYS A 163 3.04 -25.65 -26.97
N MET A 164 3.92 -24.92 -26.33
CA MET A 164 4.04 -23.46 -26.59
C MET A 164 4.62 -23.19 -27.97
N GLU A 165 5.55 -24.00 -28.46
CA GLU A 165 6.08 -23.90 -29.81
C GLU A 165 5.00 -24.25 -30.87
N ALA A 166 4.19 -25.29 -30.62
CA ALA A 166 3.06 -25.61 -31.49
C ALA A 166 2.01 -24.51 -31.55
N GLU A 167 1.63 -23.92 -30.39
CA GLU A 167 0.71 -22.77 -30.38
C GLU A 167 1.28 -21.53 -31.07
N ARG A 168 2.58 -21.32 -30.95
CA ARG A 168 3.27 -20.21 -31.62
C ARG A 168 3.30 -20.39 -33.13
N GLN A 169 3.59 -21.61 -33.59
CA GLN A 169 3.54 -21.92 -35.01
C GLN A 169 2.12 -21.77 -35.58
N ALA A 170 1.11 -22.29 -34.88
CA ALA A 170 -0.29 -22.10 -35.28
C ALA A 170 -0.71 -20.64 -35.37
N LYS A 171 -0.29 -19.79 -34.42
CA LYS A 171 -0.55 -18.35 -34.46
C LYS A 171 0.17 -17.64 -35.61
N ILE A 172 1.40 -18.04 -35.93
CA ILE A 172 2.16 -17.51 -37.06
C ILE A 172 1.50 -17.89 -38.40
N GLU A 173 1.06 -19.13 -38.53
CA GLU A 173 0.34 -19.62 -39.75
C GLU A 173 -1.01 -18.93 -39.90
N ALA A 174 -1.78 -18.79 -38.80
CA ALA A 174 -3.04 -18.03 -38.82
C ALA A 174 -2.82 -16.55 -39.20
N ALA A 175 -1.77 -15.93 -38.69
CA ALA A 175 -1.42 -14.54 -39.04
C ALA A 175 -0.99 -14.41 -40.51
N LYS A 176 -0.23 -15.38 -41.06
CA LYS A 176 0.16 -15.43 -42.47
C LYS A 176 -1.06 -15.62 -43.36
N ALA A 177 -1.97 -16.56 -42.99
CA ALA A 177 -3.21 -16.77 -43.74
C ALA A 177 -4.12 -15.52 -43.75
N ALA A 178 -4.26 -14.85 -42.60
CA ALA A 178 -5.02 -13.59 -42.50
C ALA A 178 -4.39 -12.45 -43.34
N ALA A 179 -3.06 -12.36 -43.37
CA ALA A 179 -2.35 -11.40 -44.20
C ALA A 179 -2.47 -11.70 -45.71
N ALA A 180 -2.45 -12.98 -46.08
CA ALA A 180 -2.67 -13.40 -47.45
C ALA A 180 -4.10 -13.11 -47.95
N ALA A 181 -5.10 -13.37 -47.06
CA ALA A 181 -6.50 -13.07 -47.37
C ALA A 181 -6.75 -11.56 -47.52
N LYS A 182 -6.11 -10.70 -46.70
CA LYS A 182 -6.17 -9.25 -46.82
C LYS A 182 -5.50 -8.76 -48.14
N LYS A 183 -4.38 -9.35 -48.56
CA LYS A 183 -3.74 -9.04 -49.84
C LYS A 183 -4.58 -9.44 -51.05
N ALA A 184 -5.24 -10.60 -50.98
CA ALA A 184 -6.14 -11.05 -52.04
C ALA A 184 -7.37 -10.15 -52.17
N ALA A 185 -7.94 -9.72 -51.07
CA ALA A 185 -9.06 -8.76 -51.04
C ALA A 185 -8.69 -7.37 -51.58
N ALA A 186 -7.46 -6.92 -51.36
CA ALA A 186 -6.97 -5.64 -51.84
C ALA A 186 -6.53 -5.66 -53.36
N ALA A 187 -6.30 -6.85 -53.92
CA ALA A 187 -5.96 -7.00 -55.34
C ALA A 187 -7.18 -7.23 -56.23
N GLY A 188 -8.37 -7.42 -55.65
CA GLY A 188 -9.63 -7.64 -56.39
C GLY A 188 -10.60 -6.44 -56.38
N ALA A 189 -10.17 -5.26 -55.89
CA ALA A 189 -10.86 -4.00 -55.98
C ALA A 189 -10.09 -3.03 -56.87
#